data_6d04482dc78cff595194af9131094701
#
_entry.id   6d04482dc78cff595194af9131094701
#
_cell.length_a   1.000
_cell.length_b   1.000
_cell.length_c   1.000
_cell.angle_alpha   90.00
_cell.angle_beta   90.00
_cell.angle_gamma   90.00
#
_symmetry.space_group_name_H-M   'P 1'
#
loop_
_entity.id
_entity.type
_entity.pdbx_description
1 polymer ?
#
loop_
_entity_poly.entity_id
_entity_poly.type
_entity_poly.pdbx_seq_one_letter_code
_entity_poly.pdbx_strand_id
1 'polypeptide(L)'
;MVDVSEELLTAFKERMRIFHDEEDDNLKRILAGSQAALSERFGVAVDVIDSGQELIIERSRYVYNDKLELFESAFAGELDRFAFV
;
A
#
# COMPACT_ATOMS: atom_id res chain seq x y z
N MET A 1 1.32 -15.24 6.12
CA MET A 1 2.06 -14.01 5.77
C MET A 1 1.75 -13.63 4.33
N VAL A 2 1.51 -12.34 4.09
CA VAL A 2 1.22 -11.84 2.74
C VAL A 2 2.52 -11.61 2.00
N ASP A 3 2.65 -12.21 0.81
CA ASP A 3 3.83 -12.00 -0.03
C ASP A 3 3.64 -10.73 -0.86
N VAL A 4 4.67 -9.90 -0.89
CA VAL A 4 4.69 -8.67 -1.67
C VAL A 4 5.49 -8.94 -2.95
N SER A 5 4.92 -8.60 -4.11
CA SER A 5 5.61 -8.80 -5.38
C SER A 5 6.80 -7.84 -5.52
N GLU A 6 7.79 -8.26 -6.29
CA GLU A 6 8.94 -7.40 -6.57
C GLU A 6 8.51 -6.15 -7.33
N GLU A 7 7.50 -6.27 -8.18
CA GLU A 7 6.97 -5.13 -8.93
C GLU A 7 6.36 -4.10 -8.00
N LEU A 8 5.63 -4.55 -6.97
CA LEU A 8 5.02 -3.65 -6.00
C LEU A 8 6.09 -2.95 -5.16
N LEU A 9 7.12 -3.70 -4.73
CA LEU A 9 8.24 -3.10 -4.01
C LEU A 9 8.94 -2.04 -4.84
N THR A 10 9.21 -2.35 -6.11
CA THR A 10 9.87 -1.41 -7.02
C THR A 10 9.03 -0.14 -7.19
N ALA A 11 7.72 -0.31 -7.40
CA ALA A 11 6.82 0.83 -7.57
C ALA A 11 6.78 1.71 -6.31
N PHE A 12 6.77 1.08 -5.13
CA PHE A 12 6.78 1.83 -3.87
C PHE A 12 8.09 2.59 -3.71
N LYS A 13 9.23 1.94 -3.98
CA LYS A 13 10.53 2.60 -3.89
C LYS A 13 10.63 3.78 -4.84
N GLU A 14 10.14 3.63 -6.07
CA GLU A 14 10.11 4.73 -7.04
C GLU A 14 9.23 5.88 -6.54
N ARG A 15 8.06 5.54 -6.01
CA ARG A 15 7.13 6.56 -5.49
C ARG A 15 7.76 7.34 -4.33
N MET A 16 8.54 6.67 -3.49
CA MET A 16 9.18 7.25 -2.32
C MET A 16 10.57 7.80 -2.62
N ARG A 17 11.08 7.58 -3.84
CA ARG A 17 12.42 7.98 -4.26
C ARG A 17 13.52 7.35 -3.40
N ILE A 18 13.34 6.07 -3.13
CA ILE A 18 14.32 5.28 -2.37
C ILE A 18 15.11 4.45 -3.37
N PHE A 19 16.41 4.74 -3.51
CA PHE A 19 17.24 4.13 -4.56
C PHE A 19 18.34 3.23 -4.01
N HIS A 20 18.22 2.82 -2.74
CA HIS A 20 19.12 1.85 -2.13
C HIS A 20 18.30 0.66 -1.63
N ASP A 21 18.98 -0.41 -1.24
CA ASP A 21 18.32 -1.65 -0.84
C ASP A 21 18.34 -1.90 0.67
N GLU A 22 18.86 -0.97 1.43
CA GLU A 22 19.05 -1.15 2.88
C GLU A 22 17.74 -1.27 3.65
N GLU A 23 16.66 -0.72 3.13
CA GLU A 23 15.36 -0.75 3.80
C GLU A 23 14.39 -1.76 3.19
N ASP A 24 14.83 -2.57 2.22
CA ASP A 24 13.90 -3.43 1.48
C ASP A 24 13.04 -4.31 2.39
N ASP A 25 13.63 -4.93 3.41
CA ASP A 25 12.88 -5.78 4.32
C ASP A 25 11.81 -4.99 5.08
N ASN A 26 12.13 -3.78 5.52
CA ASN A 26 11.18 -2.92 6.21
C ASN A 26 10.07 -2.47 5.25
N LEU A 27 10.44 -2.11 4.03
CA LEU A 27 9.47 -1.67 3.03
C LEU A 27 8.52 -2.81 2.65
N LYS A 28 9.03 -4.03 2.51
CA LYS A 28 8.18 -5.19 2.25
C LYS A 28 7.20 -5.45 3.39
N ARG A 29 7.63 -5.27 4.63
CA ARG A 29 6.76 -5.43 5.80
C ARG A 29 5.63 -4.40 5.78
N ILE A 30 5.96 -3.15 5.48
CA ILE A 30 4.98 -2.07 5.40
C ILE A 30 3.96 -2.36 4.29
N LEU A 31 4.44 -2.76 3.11
CA LEU A 31 3.58 -3.09 1.99
C LEU A 31 2.67 -4.28 2.31
N ALA A 32 3.23 -5.32 2.91
CA ALA A 32 2.44 -6.49 3.30
C ALA A 32 1.34 -6.13 4.28
N GLY A 33 1.65 -5.27 5.25
CA GLY A 33 0.65 -4.80 6.22
C GLY A 33 -0.46 -4.00 5.56
N SER A 34 -0.12 -3.12 4.62
CA SER A 34 -1.12 -2.34 3.89
C SER A 34 -1.98 -3.23 3.00
N GLN A 35 -1.36 -4.18 2.30
CA GLN A 35 -2.07 -5.12 1.45
C GLN A 35 -3.06 -5.95 2.28
N ALA A 36 -2.63 -6.48 3.41
CA ALA A 36 -3.48 -7.26 4.29
C ALA A 36 -4.65 -6.44 4.83
N ALA A 37 -4.37 -5.23 5.30
CA ALA A 37 -5.39 -4.35 5.87
C ALA A 37 -6.46 -3.98 4.84
N LEU A 38 -6.05 -3.64 3.63
CA LEU A 38 -6.99 -3.26 2.58
C LEU A 38 -7.77 -4.46 2.06
N SER A 39 -7.12 -5.62 1.92
CA SER A 39 -7.80 -6.83 1.48
C SER A 39 -8.86 -7.27 2.50
N GLU A 40 -8.55 -7.15 3.78
CA GLU A 40 -9.53 -7.44 4.83
C GLU A 40 -10.69 -6.45 4.79
N ARG A 41 -10.39 -5.16 4.62
CA ARG A 41 -11.42 -4.13 4.57
C ARG A 41 -12.40 -4.34 3.43
N PHE A 42 -11.92 -4.68 2.24
CA PHE A 42 -12.75 -4.78 1.05
C PHE A 42 -13.18 -6.21 0.71
N GLY A 43 -12.61 -7.21 1.40
CA GLY A 43 -12.96 -8.61 1.15
C GLY A 43 -12.50 -9.14 -0.19
N VAL A 44 -11.48 -8.52 -0.81
CA VAL A 44 -10.93 -8.94 -2.10
C VAL A 44 -9.41 -8.85 -2.07
N ALA A 45 -8.76 -9.55 -2.99
CA ALA A 45 -7.31 -9.47 -3.14
C ALA A 45 -6.96 -8.15 -3.85
N VAL A 46 -6.67 -7.11 -3.09
CA VAL A 46 -6.44 -5.76 -3.65
C VAL A 46 -5.19 -5.66 -4.53
N ASP A 47 -4.23 -6.56 -4.32
CA ASP A 47 -2.96 -6.53 -5.04
C ASP A 47 -3.10 -6.93 -6.52
N VAL A 48 -4.20 -7.55 -6.92
CA VAL A 48 -4.43 -7.92 -8.33
C VAL A 48 -5.26 -6.88 -9.07
N ILE A 49 -5.61 -5.78 -8.44
CA ILE A 49 -6.41 -4.71 -9.03
C ILE A 49 -5.53 -3.45 -9.07
N ASP A 50 -5.42 -2.80 -10.23
CA ASP A 50 -4.53 -1.64 -10.39
C ASP A 50 -4.81 -0.54 -9.37
N SER A 51 -6.07 -0.17 -9.17
CA SER A 51 -6.42 0.85 -8.18
C SER A 51 -6.13 0.37 -6.76
N GLY A 52 -6.21 -0.94 -6.52
CA GLY A 52 -5.85 -1.52 -5.23
C GLY A 52 -4.36 -1.41 -4.97
N GLN A 53 -3.54 -1.64 -6.00
CA GLN A 53 -2.08 -1.48 -5.86
C GLN A 53 -1.71 -0.03 -5.53
N GLU A 54 -2.39 0.93 -6.15
CA GLU A 54 -2.17 2.35 -5.84
C GLU A 54 -2.52 2.64 -4.38
N LEU A 55 -3.63 2.09 -3.87
CA LEU A 55 -4.01 2.29 -2.48
C LEU A 55 -3.01 1.65 -1.52
N ILE A 56 -2.47 0.46 -1.87
CA ILE A 56 -1.44 -0.18 -1.07
C ILE A 56 -0.22 0.73 -0.95
N ILE A 57 0.22 1.29 -2.06
CA ILE A 57 1.40 2.17 -2.09
C ILE A 57 1.15 3.44 -1.28
N GLU A 58 -0.01 4.07 -1.45
CA GLU A 58 -0.31 5.32 -0.75
C GLU A 58 -0.47 5.10 0.76
N ARG A 59 -1.16 4.03 1.17
CA ARG A 59 -1.26 3.70 2.59
C ARG A 59 0.12 3.44 3.18
N SER A 60 0.95 2.71 2.46
CA SER A 60 2.31 2.39 2.89
C SER A 60 3.17 3.64 3.04
N ARG A 61 2.97 4.63 2.15
CA ARG A 61 3.67 5.91 2.25
C ARG A 61 3.32 6.61 3.56
N TYR A 62 2.05 6.57 3.95
CA TYR A 62 1.63 7.17 5.22
C TYR A 62 2.19 6.40 6.42
N VAL A 63 2.23 5.06 6.33
CA VAL A 63 2.86 4.24 7.38
C VAL A 63 4.35 4.58 7.51
N TYR A 64 5.04 4.67 6.39
CA TYR A 64 6.48 4.97 6.37
C TYR A 64 6.78 6.32 7.03
N ASN A 65 5.91 7.29 6.83
CA ASN A 65 6.09 8.64 7.37
C ASN A 65 5.42 8.84 8.74
N ASP A 66 4.95 7.76 9.35
CA ASP A 66 4.32 7.76 10.66
C ASP A 66 3.10 8.69 10.72
N LYS A 67 2.28 8.64 9.66
CA LYS A 67 1.08 9.47 9.52
C LYS A 67 -0.13 8.66 9.08
N LEU A 68 -0.16 7.38 9.46
CA LEU A 68 -1.24 6.48 9.05
C LEU A 68 -2.62 7.02 9.44
N GLU A 69 -2.71 7.72 10.57
CA GLU A 69 -3.97 8.28 11.05
C GLU A 69 -4.60 9.28 10.08
N LEU A 70 -3.80 9.82 9.16
CA LEU A 70 -4.30 10.78 8.16
C LEU A 70 -4.74 10.12 6.86
N PHE A 71 -4.43 8.83 6.67
CA PHE A 71 -4.69 8.15 5.40
C PHE A 71 -6.18 8.11 5.06
N GLU A 72 -7.02 7.73 6.02
CA GLU A 72 -8.45 7.58 5.78
C GLU A 72 -9.09 8.87 5.27
N SER A 73 -8.78 10.00 5.90
CA SER A 73 -9.36 11.27 5.47
C SER A 73 -8.76 11.76 4.16
N ALA A 74 -7.47 11.54 3.95
CA ALA A 74 -6.80 11.98 2.72
C ALA A 74 -7.30 11.22 1.50
N PHE A 75 -7.68 9.96 1.66
CA PHE A 75 -8.08 9.10 0.55
C PHE A 75 -9.52 8.61 0.63
N ALA A 76 -10.37 9.34 1.36
CA ALA A 76 -11.76 8.94 1.55
C ALA A 76 -12.50 8.72 0.22
N GLY A 77 -12.31 9.61 -0.77
CA GLY A 77 -12.94 9.47 -2.06
C GLY A 77 -12.49 8.24 -2.83
N GLU A 78 -11.18 7.98 -2.84
CA GLU A 78 -10.59 6.83 -3.51
C GLU A 78 -11.03 5.52 -2.85
N LEU A 79 -11.08 5.51 -1.52
CA LEU A 79 -11.52 4.34 -0.77
C LEU A 79 -12.99 4.04 -1.05
N ASP A 80 -13.83 5.07 -1.09
CA ASP A 80 -15.24 4.92 -1.39
C ASP A 80 -15.45 4.38 -2.82
N ARG A 81 -14.73 4.93 -3.78
CA ARG A 81 -14.83 4.47 -5.17
C ARG A 81 -14.40 3.02 -5.30
N PHE A 82 -13.33 2.63 -4.61
CA PHE A 82 -12.86 1.25 -4.66
C PHE A 82 -13.89 0.29 -4.08
N ALA A 83 -14.60 0.69 -3.04
CA ALA A 83 -15.59 -0.15 -2.37
C ALA A 83 -16.79 -0.50 -3.27
N PHE A 84 -17.03 0.31 -4.30
CA PHE A 84 -18.19 0.13 -5.19
C PHE A 84 -17.81 -0.36 -6.60
N VAL A 85 -16.60 -0.83 -6.78
CA VAL A 85 -16.16 -1.35 -8.08
C VAL A 85 -16.59 -2.79 -8.25
#